data_2a0d002631c5c78e971b6dbc386c121b
#
_entry.id   2a0d002631c5c78e971b6dbc386c121b
#
_cell.length_a   1.000
_cell.length_b   1.000
_cell.length_c   1.000
_cell.angle_alpha   90.00
_cell.angle_beta   90.00
_cell.angle_gamma   90.00
#
_symmetry.space_group_name_H-M   'P 1'
#
loop_
_entity.id
_entity.type
_entity.pdbx_description
1 polymer ?
#
loop_
_entity_poly.entity_id
_entity_poly.type
_entity_poly.pdbx_seq_one_letter_code
_entity_poly.pdbx_strand_id
1 'polypeptide(L)'
;MLRKGLQDRHVFGRRTGFFAAQGCSYRNCNCRDTMSNPSNLCDAMIQSDLDLFGPQPQRLASHTLLLPGFALAETEALLDALRPVLRAAPFRHMYTPGGLRMAVGLTNCGTLGWVSDEHGYRYSPSDPLSGKPWPALPPVLLALAARAACLAGFEGFVPDACLVNHYLPGTRLSLHQDRDEQDFGQPIVSVSLGLPAVFLFGGLQRADKTRRIPLSHGDVLVWGGEDRLRFHGVLPIKPGVHPRMGERRINLTLRKAGA
;
A
#
# COMPACT_ATOMS: atom_id res chain seq x y z
N MET A 1 -48.22 4.80 50.23
CA MET A 1 -49.45 4.14 49.76
C MET A 1 -49.05 3.35 48.57
N LEU A 2 -48.79 2.01 48.67
CA LEU A 2 -49.72 0.89 48.56
C LEU A 2 -50.33 0.85 47.10
N ARG A 3 -50.21 -0.17 46.23
CA ARG A 3 -50.14 -1.64 46.33
C ARG A 3 -49.78 -2.14 44.93
N LYS A 4 -48.90 -3.19 44.71
CA LYS A 4 -49.23 -4.61 44.57
C LYS A 4 -50.24 -4.88 43.45
N GLY A 5 -49.99 -5.70 42.48
CA GLY A 5 -49.78 -7.12 42.52
C GLY A 5 -49.77 -7.76 41.14
N LEU A 6 -49.18 -8.87 41.14
CA LEU A 6 -49.45 -10.26 40.73
C LEU A 6 -49.55 -10.52 39.21
N GLN A 7 -48.59 -11.28 38.71
CA GLN A 7 -48.55 -12.71 38.36
C GLN A 7 -49.73 -13.20 37.51
N ASP A 8 -49.38 -13.67 36.29
CA ASP A 8 -49.74 -15.07 35.98
C ASP A 8 -48.87 -15.63 34.85
N ARG A 9 -48.53 -16.90 35.06
CA ARG A 9 -47.79 -17.81 34.18
C ARG A 9 -48.76 -18.44 33.20
N HIS A 10 -48.31 -18.65 31.95
CA HIS A 10 -48.72 -19.87 31.22
C HIS A 10 -47.56 -20.39 30.35
N VAL A 11 -47.32 -21.65 30.58
CA VAL A 11 -46.38 -22.58 29.97
C VAL A 11 -47.07 -23.22 28.75
N PHE A 12 -46.26 -23.69 27.84
CA PHE A 12 -46.41 -24.73 26.84
C PHE A 12 -46.17 -24.32 25.38
N GLY A 13 -45.23 -25.08 24.80
CA GLY A 13 -45.25 -25.40 23.40
C GLY A 13 -43.88 -25.62 22.75
N ARG A 14 -43.20 -26.74 23.09
CA ARG A 14 -42.07 -27.26 22.26
C ARG A 14 -42.59 -27.62 20.88
N ARG A 15 -41.91 -27.12 19.83
CA ARG A 15 -41.85 -27.84 18.54
C ARG A 15 -40.42 -27.86 18.05
N THR A 16 -39.86 -29.06 18.15
CA THR A 16 -38.66 -29.53 17.49
C THR A 16 -38.90 -29.57 15.98
N GLY A 17 -38.15 -28.80 15.24
CA GLY A 17 -38.03 -28.87 13.78
C GLY A 17 -36.61 -29.24 13.43
N PHE A 18 -36.38 -30.53 13.16
CA PHE A 18 -35.15 -31.04 12.56
C PHE A 18 -35.04 -30.49 11.13
N PHE A 19 -34.03 -29.71 10.83
CA PHE A 19 -33.56 -29.54 9.46
C PHE A 19 -32.25 -30.28 9.30
N ALA A 20 -32.31 -31.30 8.46
CA ALA A 20 -31.20 -32.13 8.09
C ALA A 20 -30.09 -31.29 7.39
N ALA A 21 -28.91 -31.26 7.96
CA ALA A 21 -27.71 -30.85 7.29
C ALA A 21 -27.33 -31.89 6.24
N GLN A 22 -27.47 -31.55 4.96
CA GLN A 22 -26.89 -32.35 3.89
C GLN A 22 -25.37 -32.16 3.94
N GLY A 23 -24.67 -33.20 4.35
CA GLY A 23 -23.23 -33.27 4.39
C GLY A 23 -22.63 -33.22 2.99
N CYS A 24 -21.87 -32.21 2.71
CA CYS A 24 -20.88 -32.23 1.64
C CYS A 24 -19.68 -33.06 2.09
N SER A 25 -19.59 -34.25 1.51
CA SER A 25 -18.49 -35.20 1.69
C SER A 25 -17.20 -34.63 1.10
N TYR A 26 -16.33 -34.08 1.93
CA TYR A 26 -14.92 -33.83 1.58
C TYR A 26 -14.19 -35.18 1.55
N ARG A 27 -14.08 -35.79 0.38
CA ARG A 27 -13.12 -36.87 0.14
C ARG A 27 -11.96 -36.33 -0.63
N ASN A 28 -10.78 -36.41 0.02
CA ASN A 28 -9.42 -36.42 -0.54
C ASN A 28 -9.07 -35.32 -1.55
N CYS A 29 -8.70 -34.15 -1.04
CA CYS A 29 -7.63 -33.37 -1.67
C CYS A 29 -6.32 -33.74 -0.99
N ASN A 30 -5.46 -34.42 -1.72
CA ASN A 30 -4.08 -34.73 -1.33
C ASN A 30 -3.27 -33.42 -1.38
N CYS A 31 -3.23 -32.69 -0.27
CA CYS A 31 -2.43 -31.44 -0.12
C CYS A 31 -0.95 -31.73 0.18
N ARG A 32 -0.33 -32.70 -0.44
CA ARG A 32 1.10 -33.00 -0.19
C ARG A 32 2.06 -32.69 -1.33
N ASP A 33 1.59 -32.34 -2.53
CA ASP A 33 2.48 -32.19 -3.70
C ASP A 33 2.54 -30.80 -4.33
N THR A 34 1.95 -29.76 -3.72
CA THR A 34 1.95 -28.42 -4.33
C THR A 34 2.87 -27.39 -3.66
N MET A 35 3.69 -27.81 -2.66
CA MET A 35 4.57 -26.88 -1.94
C MET A 35 6.03 -26.86 -2.42
N SER A 36 6.34 -27.44 -3.58
CA SER A 36 7.75 -27.60 -4.03
C SER A 36 8.21 -26.64 -5.14
N ASN A 37 7.35 -25.68 -5.58
CA ASN A 37 7.82 -24.72 -6.60
C ASN A 37 7.21 -23.34 -6.34
N PRO A 38 8.03 -22.31 -5.96
CA PRO A 38 7.55 -20.93 -5.73
C PRO A 38 6.86 -20.32 -6.96
N SER A 39 7.23 -20.71 -8.18
CA SER A 39 6.58 -20.24 -9.41
C SER A 39 5.09 -20.62 -9.49
N ASN A 40 4.69 -21.76 -8.94
CA ASN A 40 3.29 -22.18 -8.91
C ASN A 40 2.41 -21.36 -7.98
N LEU A 41 3.01 -20.74 -6.95
CA LEU A 41 2.28 -19.86 -6.02
C LEU A 41 1.95 -18.53 -6.68
N CYS A 42 2.88 -17.97 -7.45
CA CYS A 42 2.66 -16.75 -8.25
C CYS A 42 1.60 -16.99 -9.33
N ASP A 43 1.66 -18.10 -10.07
CA ASP A 43 0.71 -18.42 -11.13
C ASP A 43 -0.72 -18.63 -10.58
N ALA A 44 -0.86 -19.30 -9.44
CA ALA A 44 -2.17 -19.47 -8.78
C ALA A 44 -2.75 -18.16 -8.25
N MET A 45 -1.91 -17.24 -7.78
CA MET A 45 -2.33 -15.90 -7.34
C MET A 45 -2.67 -14.98 -8.52
N ILE A 46 -1.99 -15.12 -9.66
CA ILE A 46 -2.26 -14.37 -10.89
C ILE A 46 -3.66 -14.66 -11.43
N GLN A 47 -4.11 -15.91 -11.39
CA GLN A 47 -5.39 -16.34 -11.96
C GLN A 47 -6.61 -15.83 -11.18
N SER A 48 -6.46 -15.58 -9.87
CA SER A 48 -7.56 -15.09 -9.03
C SER A 48 -7.71 -13.57 -9.00
N ASP A 49 -6.65 -12.81 -9.32
CA ASP A 49 -6.62 -11.36 -9.20
C ASP A 49 -6.80 -10.62 -10.54
N LEU A 50 -6.77 -11.32 -11.68
CA LEU A 50 -7.02 -10.75 -12.99
C LEU A 50 -8.47 -11.03 -13.42
N ASP A 51 -9.33 -10.04 -13.20
CA ASP A 51 -10.63 -10.00 -13.88
C ASP A 51 -10.39 -9.89 -15.38
N LEU A 52 -10.88 -10.86 -16.18
CA LEU A 52 -10.74 -10.89 -17.65
C LEU A 52 -11.30 -9.63 -18.33
N PHE A 53 -12.17 -8.89 -17.65
CA PHE A 53 -12.80 -7.66 -18.15
C PHE A 53 -12.32 -6.40 -17.40
N GLY A 54 -11.43 -6.56 -16.39
CA GLY A 54 -10.85 -5.47 -15.62
C GLY A 54 -9.71 -4.76 -16.36
N PRO A 55 -9.22 -3.63 -15.81
CA PRO A 55 -8.07 -2.90 -16.38
C PRO A 55 -6.81 -3.77 -16.32
N GLN A 56 -6.25 -4.06 -17.49
CA GLN A 56 -5.10 -4.96 -17.63
C GLN A 56 -3.79 -4.32 -17.13
N PRO A 57 -2.86 -5.11 -16.58
CA PRO A 57 -1.52 -4.66 -16.23
C PRO A 57 -0.80 -4.01 -17.43
N GLN A 58 -0.12 -2.90 -17.21
CA GLN A 58 0.57 -2.14 -18.23
C GLN A 58 2.08 -2.13 -17.98
N ARG A 59 2.85 -2.78 -18.85
CA ARG A 59 4.31 -2.71 -18.78
C ARG A 59 4.79 -1.37 -19.32
N LEU A 60 5.40 -0.58 -18.48
CA LEU A 60 5.85 0.76 -18.82
C LEU A 60 7.32 0.80 -19.24
N ALA A 61 8.16 -0.10 -18.70
CA ALA A 61 9.55 -0.32 -19.05
C ALA A 61 9.96 -1.76 -18.70
N SER A 62 11.21 -2.15 -18.90
CA SER A 62 11.68 -3.54 -18.72
C SER A 62 11.30 -4.14 -17.37
N HIS A 63 11.45 -3.35 -16.30
CA HIS A 63 11.18 -3.78 -14.92
C HIS A 63 10.19 -2.84 -14.22
N THR A 64 9.24 -2.26 -14.98
CA THR A 64 8.23 -1.35 -14.44
C THR A 64 6.85 -1.77 -14.90
N LEU A 65 5.95 -2.04 -13.96
CA LEU A 65 4.58 -2.49 -14.19
C LEU A 65 3.59 -1.58 -13.46
N LEU A 66 2.60 -1.07 -14.19
CA LEU A 66 1.42 -0.44 -13.62
C LEU A 66 0.30 -1.48 -13.56
N LEU A 67 -0.30 -1.60 -12.39
CA LEU A 67 -1.45 -2.44 -12.07
C LEU A 67 -2.65 -1.53 -11.77
N PRO A 68 -3.46 -1.19 -12.80
CA PRO A 68 -4.58 -0.28 -12.60
C PRO A 68 -5.65 -0.90 -11.70
N GLY A 69 -6.10 -0.15 -10.68
CA GLY A 69 -7.17 -0.57 -9.78
C GLY A 69 -6.83 -1.73 -8.84
N PHE A 70 -5.59 -2.22 -8.81
CA PHE A 70 -5.17 -3.42 -8.07
C PHE A 70 -5.51 -3.39 -6.59
N ALA A 71 -5.47 -2.22 -5.95
CA ALA A 71 -5.78 -2.05 -4.54
C ALA A 71 -7.25 -1.66 -4.25
N LEU A 72 -8.13 -1.61 -5.26
CA LEU A 72 -9.52 -1.14 -5.08
C LEU A 72 -10.31 -1.99 -4.10
N ALA A 73 -10.23 -3.32 -4.23
CA ALA A 73 -10.95 -4.25 -3.37
C ALA A 73 -10.52 -4.16 -1.89
N GLU A 74 -9.30 -3.72 -1.64
CA GLU A 74 -8.71 -3.65 -0.30
C GLU A 74 -8.68 -2.21 0.26
N THR A 75 -9.25 -1.24 -0.45
CA THR A 75 -9.15 0.19 -0.08
C THR A 75 -9.59 0.45 1.36
N GLU A 76 -10.72 -0.10 1.80
CA GLU A 76 -11.21 0.11 3.17
C GLU A 76 -10.25 -0.49 4.21
N ALA A 77 -9.77 -1.70 3.98
CA ALA A 77 -8.81 -2.35 4.87
C ALA A 77 -7.48 -1.57 4.96
N LEU A 78 -7.02 -1.03 3.83
CA LEU A 78 -5.82 -0.17 3.78
C LEU A 78 -6.02 1.12 4.58
N LEU A 79 -7.17 1.80 4.40
CA LEU A 79 -7.48 3.03 5.12
C LEU A 79 -7.65 2.78 6.63
N ASP A 80 -8.29 1.68 7.01
CA ASP A 80 -8.47 1.29 8.42
C ASP A 80 -7.12 0.96 9.07
N ALA A 81 -6.23 0.27 8.36
CA ALA A 81 -4.90 -0.05 8.82
C ALA A 81 -3.99 1.18 8.96
N LEU A 82 -4.21 2.23 8.16
CA LEU A 82 -3.47 3.48 8.27
C LEU A 82 -3.91 4.35 9.47
N ARG A 83 -5.14 4.23 9.96
CA ARG A 83 -5.63 5.04 11.09
C ARG A 83 -4.77 4.93 12.36
N PRO A 84 -4.41 3.73 12.86
CA PRO A 84 -3.51 3.61 14.00
C PRO A 84 -2.10 4.12 13.70
N VAL A 85 -1.60 3.94 12.47
CA VAL A 85 -0.31 4.49 12.05
C VAL A 85 -0.31 6.01 12.17
N LEU A 86 -1.33 6.68 11.62
CA LEU A 86 -1.45 8.14 11.64
C LEU A 86 -1.72 8.72 13.04
N ARG A 87 -2.32 7.94 13.94
CA ARG A 87 -2.45 8.34 15.36
C ARG A 87 -1.12 8.28 16.10
N ALA A 88 -0.32 7.26 15.83
CA ALA A 88 0.98 7.06 16.48
C ALA A 88 2.09 7.95 15.90
N ALA A 89 2.07 8.16 14.58
CA ALA A 89 3.01 8.99 13.84
C ALA A 89 2.24 9.90 12.85
N PRO A 90 1.75 11.07 13.29
CA PRO A 90 1.00 11.99 12.44
C PRO A 90 1.82 12.53 11.26
N PHE A 91 1.13 12.93 10.19
CA PHE A 91 1.77 13.63 9.07
C PHE A 91 2.49 14.90 9.53
N ARG A 92 3.67 15.10 9.01
CA ARG A 92 4.45 16.32 9.19
C ARG A 92 5.17 16.72 7.90
N HIS A 93 5.57 17.95 7.83
CA HIS A 93 6.43 18.43 6.76
C HIS A 93 7.88 18.35 7.23
N MET A 94 8.69 17.56 6.54
CA MET A 94 10.12 17.48 6.77
C MET A 94 10.84 18.65 6.05
N TYR A 95 12.13 18.81 6.32
CA TYR A 95 12.96 19.83 5.71
C TYR A 95 14.06 19.14 4.90
N THR A 96 14.43 19.73 3.77
CA THR A 96 15.62 19.32 3.03
C THR A 96 16.88 19.70 3.81
N PRO A 97 18.04 19.10 3.54
CA PRO A 97 19.30 19.51 4.17
C PRO A 97 19.63 21.00 4.00
N GLY A 98 19.12 21.63 2.94
CA GLY A 98 19.24 23.07 2.71
C GLY A 98 18.17 23.92 3.39
N GLY A 99 17.37 23.37 4.33
CA GLY A 99 16.38 24.09 5.13
C GLY A 99 15.06 24.39 4.41
N LEU A 100 14.81 23.87 3.20
CA LEU A 100 13.54 24.06 2.52
C LEU A 100 12.48 23.09 3.07
N ARG A 101 11.34 23.64 3.49
CA ARG A 101 10.19 22.85 3.94
C ARG A 101 9.58 22.10 2.77
N MET A 102 9.42 20.79 2.91
CA MET A 102 8.76 19.96 1.90
C MET A 102 7.26 20.27 1.83
N ALA A 103 6.71 20.36 0.62
CA ALA A 103 5.29 20.66 0.40
C ALA A 103 4.38 19.47 0.75
N VAL A 104 4.88 18.25 0.65
CA VAL A 104 4.15 17.01 0.92
C VAL A 104 4.23 16.69 2.42
N GLY A 105 3.11 16.35 3.03
CA GLY A 105 3.08 15.81 4.39
C GLY A 105 3.57 14.36 4.40
N LEU A 106 4.40 13.99 5.36
CA LEU A 106 5.09 12.70 5.39
C LEU A 106 4.92 12.01 6.74
N THR A 107 4.81 10.70 6.72
CA THR A 107 5.01 9.81 7.88
C THR A 107 5.49 8.45 7.41
N ASN A 108 5.82 7.57 8.35
CA ASN A 108 6.34 6.24 8.05
C ASN A 108 5.65 5.15 8.89
N CYS A 109 5.73 3.92 8.40
CA CYS A 109 5.56 2.71 9.18
C CYS A 109 6.50 1.61 8.67
N GLY A 110 6.88 0.70 9.55
CA GLY A 110 7.88 -0.34 9.29
C GLY A 110 8.97 -0.35 10.37
N THR A 111 9.97 -1.20 10.21
CA THR A 111 11.15 -1.21 11.08
C THR A 111 12.09 -0.04 10.80
N LEU A 112 11.98 0.52 9.58
CA LEU A 112 12.71 1.71 9.14
C LEU A 112 11.74 2.75 8.58
N GLY A 113 12.06 4.02 8.74
CA GLY A 113 11.34 5.14 8.16
C GLY A 113 12.30 6.13 7.51
N TRP A 114 11.95 6.60 6.32
CA TRP A 114 12.71 7.64 5.63
C TRP A 114 12.52 8.99 6.31
N VAL A 115 13.61 9.67 6.57
CA VAL A 115 13.64 10.98 7.23
C VAL A 115 14.55 11.94 6.48
N SER A 116 14.24 13.23 6.62
CA SER A 116 15.01 14.33 6.04
C SER A 116 15.04 15.50 7.00
N ASP A 117 16.22 15.95 7.31
CA ASP A 117 16.52 17.10 8.15
C ASP A 117 17.90 17.69 7.79
N GLU A 118 18.48 18.54 8.62
CA GLU A 118 19.80 19.15 8.44
C GLU A 118 20.94 18.13 8.31
N HIS A 119 20.76 16.92 8.86
CA HIS A 119 21.73 15.82 8.77
C HIS A 119 21.63 15.00 7.47
N GLY A 120 20.70 15.34 6.59
CA GLY A 120 20.55 14.68 5.28
C GLY A 120 19.34 13.77 5.17
N TYR A 121 19.32 13.02 4.07
CA TYR A 121 18.34 12.00 3.76
C TYR A 121 18.83 10.66 4.27
N ARG A 122 17.99 9.93 4.98
CA ARG A 122 18.35 8.60 5.53
C ARG A 122 17.16 7.79 5.97
N TYR A 123 17.37 6.51 6.16
CA TYR A 123 16.46 5.65 6.93
C TYR A 123 16.86 5.63 8.41
N SER A 124 15.86 5.67 9.28
CA SER A 124 16.03 5.63 10.74
C SER A 124 15.05 4.62 11.36
N PRO A 125 15.47 3.83 12.36
CA PRO A 125 14.57 2.92 13.07
C PRO A 125 13.58 3.65 13.98
N SER A 126 13.84 4.92 14.28
CA SER A 126 12.99 5.75 15.12
C SER A 126 12.65 7.08 14.45
N ASP A 127 11.52 7.62 14.81
CA ASP A 127 11.10 8.95 14.44
C ASP A 127 11.95 10.00 15.18
N PRO A 128 12.74 10.83 14.46
CA PRO A 128 13.62 11.82 15.10
C PRO A 128 12.87 12.84 15.95
N LEU A 129 11.59 13.10 15.64
CA LEU A 129 10.80 14.10 16.36
C LEU A 129 10.28 13.57 17.71
N SER A 130 9.81 12.32 17.74
CA SER A 130 9.23 11.72 18.95
C SER A 130 10.22 10.82 19.73
N GLY A 131 11.32 10.42 19.09
CA GLY A 131 12.28 9.44 19.60
C GLY A 131 11.73 8.00 19.66
N LYS A 132 10.48 7.77 19.23
CA LYS A 132 9.83 6.45 19.29
C LYS A 132 10.10 5.64 18.02
N PRO A 133 10.11 4.31 18.11
CA PRO A 133 10.08 3.47 16.91
C PRO A 133 8.87 3.82 16.04
N TRP A 134 9.03 3.65 14.72
CA TRP A 134 7.90 3.79 13.79
C TRP A 134 6.83 2.73 14.08
N PRO A 135 5.54 3.04 13.82
CA PRO A 135 4.48 2.05 13.90
C PRO A 135 4.79 0.84 13.00
N ALA A 136 4.41 -0.35 13.43
CA ALA A 136 4.61 -1.55 12.61
C ALA A 136 3.94 -1.43 11.23
N LEU A 137 4.54 -2.05 10.22
CA LEU A 137 3.95 -2.13 8.88
C LEU A 137 2.70 -3.01 8.93
N PRO A 138 1.52 -2.49 8.55
CA PRO A 138 0.29 -3.26 8.60
C PRO A 138 0.32 -4.52 7.71
N PRO A 139 -0.18 -5.68 8.18
CA PRO A 139 -0.17 -6.93 7.40
C PRO A 139 -0.83 -6.82 6.02
N VAL A 140 -1.90 -6.04 5.89
CA VAL A 140 -2.58 -5.83 4.60
C VAL A 140 -1.67 -5.13 3.58
N LEU A 141 -0.81 -4.20 4.03
CA LEU A 141 0.18 -3.54 3.17
C LEU A 141 1.29 -4.51 2.74
N LEU A 142 1.75 -5.38 3.65
CA LEU A 142 2.73 -6.41 3.34
C LEU A 142 2.20 -7.38 2.28
N ALA A 143 0.97 -7.88 2.46
CA ALA A 143 0.33 -8.81 1.54
C ALA A 143 0.12 -8.18 0.15
N LEU A 144 -0.39 -6.94 0.10
CA LEU A 144 -0.59 -6.21 -1.15
C LEU A 144 0.74 -6.00 -1.89
N ALA A 145 1.79 -5.58 -1.17
CA ALA A 145 3.10 -5.32 -1.75
C ALA A 145 3.75 -6.59 -2.31
N ALA A 146 3.65 -7.70 -1.58
CA ALA A 146 4.19 -9.00 -2.02
C ALA A 146 3.51 -9.48 -3.33
N ARG A 147 2.17 -9.40 -3.40
CA ARG A 147 1.41 -9.76 -4.62
C ARG A 147 1.75 -8.86 -5.80
N ALA A 148 1.77 -7.54 -5.58
CA ALA A 148 2.09 -6.59 -6.64
C ALA A 148 3.52 -6.77 -7.16
N ALA A 149 4.49 -6.99 -6.28
CA ALA A 149 5.88 -7.25 -6.65
C ALA A 149 6.03 -8.55 -7.42
N CYS A 150 5.37 -9.63 -6.98
CA CYS A 150 5.35 -10.93 -7.67
C CYS A 150 4.84 -10.80 -9.10
N LEU A 151 3.71 -10.11 -9.33
CA LEU A 151 3.17 -9.82 -10.67
C LEU A 151 4.14 -9.03 -11.56
N ALA A 152 4.99 -8.21 -10.96
CA ALA A 152 6.01 -7.45 -11.68
C ALA A 152 7.31 -8.25 -11.93
N GLY A 153 7.40 -9.50 -11.43
CA GLY A 153 8.56 -10.38 -11.57
C GLY A 153 9.58 -10.28 -10.42
N PHE A 154 9.17 -9.73 -9.26
CA PHE A 154 10.00 -9.62 -8.06
C PHE A 154 9.45 -10.53 -6.96
N GLU A 155 9.80 -11.81 -7.03
CA GLU A 155 9.38 -12.80 -6.04
C GLU A 155 10.05 -12.58 -4.68
N GLY A 156 9.34 -12.95 -3.60
CA GLY A 156 9.89 -12.89 -2.24
C GLY A 156 10.08 -11.48 -1.69
N PHE A 157 9.51 -10.44 -2.29
CA PHE A 157 9.61 -9.07 -1.79
C PHE A 157 8.96 -8.91 -0.42
N VAL A 158 9.76 -8.56 0.57
CA VAL A 158 9.30 -8.26 1.93
C VAL A 158 9.79 -6.86 2.32
N PRO A 159 8.95 -5.83 2.20
CA PRO A 159 9.32 -4.47 2.57
C PRO A 159 9.49 -4.34 4.10
N ASP A 160 10.43 -3.51 4.52
CA ASP A 160 10.68 -3.15 5.90
C ASP A 160 10.39 -1.68 6.20
N ALA A 161 10.09 -0.90 5.17
CA ALA A 161 9.74 0.52 5.25
C ALA A 161 8.55 0.85 4.34
N CYS A 162 7.65 1.70 4.83
CA CYS A 162 6.62 2.34 4.03
C CYS A 162 6.60 3.85 4.33
N LEU A 163 6.98 4.65 3.33
CA LEU A 163 6.80 6.10 3.36
C LEU A 163 5.37 6.42 2.94
N VAL A 164 4.64 7.11 3.80
CA VAL A 164 3.27 7.56 3.56
C VAL A 164 3.29 9.04 3.21
N ASN A 165 3.00 9.35 1.95
CA ASN A 165 2.97 10.71 1.42
C ASN A 165 1.55 11.26 1.38
N HIS A 166 1.33 12.44 1.94
CA HIS A 166 0.06 13.15 1.94
C HIS A 166 0.12 14.38 1.06
N TYR A 167 -0.60 14.34 -0.05
CA TYR A 167 -0.70 15.45 -0.99
C TYR A 167 -2.03 16.17 -0.84
N LEU A 168 -1.97 17.49 -0.87
CA LEU A 168 -3.11 18.39 -1.05
C LEU A 168 -3.06 19.00 -2.46
N PRO A 169 -4.16 19.56 -2.98
CA PRO A 169 -4.15 20.29 -4.25
C PRO A 169 -3.01 21.31 -4.31
N GLY A 170 -2.33 21.37 -5.45
CA GLY A 170 -1.16 22.22 -5.68
C GLY A 170 0.18 21.65 -5.20
N THR A 171 0.19 20.66 -4.30
CA THR A 171 1.46 20.04 -3.87
C THR A 171 2.02 19.11 -4.93
N ARG A 172 3.34 19.03 -5.01
CA ARG A 172 4.09 18.24 -5.98
C ARG A 172 5.30 17.57 -5.35
N LEU A 173 5.87 16.61 -6.05
CA LEU A 173 7.17 16.03 -5.72
C LEU A 173 8.10 16.19 -6.92
N SER A 174 9.20 16.90 -6.73
CA SER A 174 10.21 17.17 -7.78
C SER A 174 10.87 15.87 -8.25
N LEU A 175 11.46 15.88 -9.44
CA LEU A 175 12.23 14.73 -9.95
C LEU A 175 13.35 14.37 -8.97
N HIS A 176 13.40 13.10 -8.59
CA HIS A 176 14.40 12.52 -7.69
C HIS A 176 14.60 11.05 -8.02
N GLN A 177 15.55 10.44 -7.36
CA GLN A 177 15.77 8.99 -7.34
C GLN A 177 15.61 8.53 -5.90
N ASP A 178 15.04 7.36 -5.69
CA ASP A 178 15.09 6.64 -4.42
C ASP A 178 16.40 5.87 -4.35
N ARG A 179 17.36 6.37 -3.60
CA ARG A 179 18.72 5.85 -3.54
C ARG A 179 19.33 5.81 -2.14
N ASP A 180 18.48 5.93 -1.13
CA ASP A 180 18.91 5.91 0.27
C ASP A 180 18.79 4.48 0.87
N GLU A 181 18.29 3.51 0.09
CA GLU A 181 18.17 2.11 0.46
C GLU A 181 19.51 1.38 0.30
N GLN A 182 19.67 0.26 1.03
CA GLN A 182 20.91 -0.54 1.00
C GLN A 182 20.93 -1.57 -0.13
N ASP A 183 19.75 -2.09 -0.54
CA ASP A 183 19.62 -3.11 -1.58
C ASP A 183 18.77 -2.60 -2.75
N PHE A 184 19.45 -2.21 -3.84
CA PHE A 184 18.79 -1.81 -5.09
C PHE A 184 18.29 -2.99 -5.95
N GLY A 185 18.57 -4.23 -5.58
CA GLY A 185 17.99 -5.42 -6.19
C GLY A 185 16.50 -5.55 -5.87
N GLN A 186 16.03 -4.92 -4.81
CA GLN A 186 14.65 -4.95 -4.38
C GLN A 186 13.79 -3.88 -5.09
N PRO A 187 12.53 -4.19 -5.43
CA PRO A 187 11.64 -3.25 -6.10
C PRO A 187 11.11 -2.19 -5.14
N ILE A 188 10.45 -1.19 -5.73
CA ILE A 188 9.58 -0.25 -5.05
C ILE A 188 8.14 -0.56 -5.45
N VAL A 189 7.24 -0.63 -4.46
CA VAL A 189 5.80 -0.76 -4.67
C VAL A 189 5.12 0.51 -4.19
N SER A 190 4.40 1.17 -5.10
CA SER A 190 3.75 2.47 -4.86
C SER A 190 2.24 2.36 -5.05
N VAL A 191 1.47 2.56 -3.98
CA VAL A 191 0.00 2.48 -3.97
C VAL A 191 -0.60 3.88 -3.97
N SER A 192 -1.57 4.11 -4.84
CA SER A 192 -2.25 5.40 -5.03
C SER A 192 -3.64 5.39 -4.41
N LEU A 193 -3.93 6.29 -3.47
CA LEU A 193 -5.24 6.42 -2.83
C LEU A 193 -5.74 7.88 -2.90
N GLY A 194 -7.00 8.09 -3.25
CA GLY A 194 -7.64 9.41 -3.27
C GLY A 194 -7.53 10.12 -4.62
N LEU A 195 -7.21 11.40 -4.62
CA LEU A 195 -7.15 12.22 -5.83
C LEU A 195 -6.18 11.65 -6.86
N PRO A 196 -6.50 11.74 -8.17
CA PRO A 196 -5.60 11.32 -9.23
C PRO A 196 -4.33 12.18 -9.26
N ALA A 197 -3.25 11.60 -9.75
CA ALA A 197 -1.97 12.25 -9.93
C ALA A 197 -1.38 11.97 -11.30
N VAL A 198 -0.45 12.79 -11.74
CA VAL A 198 0.41 12.50 -12.87
C VAL A 198 1.81 12.20 -12.36
N PHE A 199 2.20 10.96 -12.46
CA PHE A 199 3.54 10.49 -12.13
C PHE A 199 4.48 10.75 -13.31
N LEU A 200 5.61 11.36 -13.04
CA LEU A 200 6.67 11.56 -14.02
C LEU A 200 7.65 10.41 -13.90
N PHE A 201 7.91 9.72 -15.00
CA PHE A 201 8.85 8.61 -15.07
C PHE A 201 9.89 8.88 -16.15
N GLY A 202 11.10 9.17 -15.74
CA GLY A 202 12.23 9.57 -16.58
C GLY A 202 13.20 8.43 -16.89
N GLY A 203 14.40 8.78 -17.29
CA GLY A 203 15.52 7.86 -17.45
C GLY A 203 16.42 7.83 -16.23
N LEU A 204 17.67 7.35 -16.43
CA LEU A 204 18.69 7.26 -15.39
C LEU A 204 19.45 8.58 -15.18
N GLN A 205 19.29 9.51 -16.12
CA GLN A 205 19.83 10.88 -16.02
C GLN A 205 18.70 11.86 -15.68
N ARG A 206 18.97 12.86 -14.85
CA ARG A 206 17.96 13.87 -14.48
C ARG A 206 17.45 14.67 -15.68
N ALA A 207 18.25 14.81 -16.73
CA ALA A 207 17.93 15.54 -17.96
C ALA A 207 17.11 14.70 -18.95
N ASP A 208 16.94 13.38 -18.69
CA ASP A 208 16.21 12.51 -19.60
C ASP A 208 14.73 12.90 -19.67
N LYS A 209 14.15 12.75 -20.87
CA LYS A 209 12.74 13.01 -21.09
C LYS A 209 11.87 12.14 -20.19
N THR A 210 10.89 12.76 -19.52
CA THR A 210 9.93 12.06 -18.68
C THR A 210 8.68 11.68 -19.47
N ARG A 211 8.17 10.47 -19.18
CA ARG A 211 6.81 10.06 -19.54
C ARG A 211 5.85 10.52 -18.45
N ARG A 212 4.64 10.91 -18.84
CA ARG A 212 3.54 11.24 -17.92
C ARG A 212 2.63 10.04 -17.79
N ILE A 213 2.52 9.50 -16.58
CA ILE A 213 1.71 8.33 -16.27
C ILE A 213 0.58 8.78 -15.35
N PRO A 214 -0.68 8.76 -15.82
CA PRO A 214 -1.81 9.02 -14.94
C PRO A 214 -1.93 7.89 -13.92
N LEU A 215 -2.12 8.25 -12.66
CA LEU A 215 -2.38 7.32 -11.56
C LEU A 215 -3.70 7.70 -10.90
N SER A 216 -4.57 6.72 -10.76
CA SER A 216 -5.88 6.84 -10.15
C SER A 216 -5.92 6.17 -8.76
N HIS A 217 -7.03 6.33 -8.07
CA HIS A 217 -7.29 5.63 -6.82
C HIS A 217 -7.28 4.12 -7.02
N GLY A 218 -6.55 3.40 -6.18
CA GLY A 218 -6.39 1.95 -6.27
C GLY A 218 -5.27 1.47 -7.19
N ASP A 219 -4.66 2.35 -7.99
CA ASP A 219 -3.54 1.95 -8.84
C ASP A 219 -2.29 1.63 -8.03
N VAL A 220 -1.59 0.58 -8.46
CA VAL A 220 -0.29 0.19 -7.90
C VAL A 220 0.77 0.22 -9.00
N LEU A 221 1.86 0.91 -8.74
CA LEU A 221 3.02 0.97 -9.64
C LEU A 221 4.19 0.26 -8.97
N VAL A 222 4.80 -0.67 -9.71
CA VAL A 222 6.00 -1.41 -9.25
C VAL A 222 7.14 -1.11 -10.21
N TRP A 223 8.33 -0.78 -9.68
CA TRP A 223 9.53 -0.66 -10.48
C TRP A 223 10.77 -1.15 -9.71
N GLY A 224 11.69 -1.77 -10.41
CA GLY A 224 12.90 -2.37 -9.84
C GLY A 224 13.93 -2.70 -10.92
N GLY A 225 14.90 -3.57 -10.62
CA GLY A 225 15.93 -3.97 -11.56
C GLY A 225 16.62 -2.78 -12.24
N GLU A 226 16.73 -2.80 -13.56
CA GLU A 226 17.34 -1.71 -14.36
C GLU A 226 16.58 -0.38 -14.24
N ASP A 227 15.28 -0.43 -13.91
CA ASP A 227 14.45 0.77 -13.77
C ASP A 227 14.48 1.35 -12.35
N ARG A 228 15.13 0.67 -11.37
CA ARG A 228 15.08 0.99 -9.94
C ARG A 228 15.53 2.43 -9.64
N LEU A 229 16.53 2.91 -10.33
CA LEU A 229 17.13 4.23 -10.13
C LEU A 229 16.68 5.27 -11.18
N ARG A 230 15.55 5.05 -11.87
CA ARG A 230 15.00 6.07 -12.77
C ARG A 230 14.55 7.29 -12.00
N PHE A 231 14.83 8.47 -12.56
CA PHE A 231 14.29 9.73 -12.04
C PHE A 231 12.78 9.75 -12.15
N HIS A 232 12.10 10.07 -11.07
CA HIS A 232 10.66 10.14 -11.02
C HIS A 232 10.17 11.29 -10.14
N GLY A 233 8.89 11.62 -10.24
CA GLY A 233 8.27 12.70 -9.50
C GLY A 233 6.76 12.73 -9.68
N VAL A 234 6.10 13.72 -9.07
CA VAL A 234 4.66 13.90 -9.16
C VAL A 234 4.37 15.35 -9.52
N LEU A 235 3.60 15.57 -10.59
CA LEU A 235 3.13 16.91 -10.96
C LEU A 235 2.21 17.48 -9.87
N PRO A 236 1.99 18.81 -9.84
CA PRO A 236 1.04 19.42 -8.93
C PRO A 236 -0.31 18.71 -8.98
N ILE A 237 -0.80 18.28 -7.81
CA ILE A 237 -2.12 17.65 -7.70
C ILE A 237 -3.19 18.67 -8.11
N LYS A 238 -4.06 18.27 -9.03
CA LYS A 238 -5.18 19.12 -9.46
C LYS A 238 -6.24 19.20 -8.36
N PRO A 239 -6.92 20.34 -8.20
CA PRO A 239 -8.10 20.44 -7.35
C PRO A 239 -9.16 19.39 -7.73
N GLY A 240 -9.84 18.84 -6.74
CA GLY A 240 -10.88 17.84 -6.92
C GLY A 240 -11.31 17.27 -5.58
N VAL A 241 -12.40 16.51 -5.57
CA VAL A 241 -12.93 15.85 -4.39
C VAL A 241 -13.08 14.36 -4.69
N HIS A 242 -12.37 13.52 -3.98
CA HIS A 242 -12.56 12.07 -4.06
C HIS A 242 -13.66 11.64 -3.07
N PRO A 243 -14.66 10.83 -3.47
CA PRO A 243 -15.81 10.49 -2.61
C PRO A 243 -15.42 9.98 -1.22
N ARG A 244 -14.35 9.21 -1.14
CA ARG A 244 -13.90 8.57 0.11
C ARG A 244 -12.79 9.35 0.83
N MET A 245 -11.97 10.08 0.11
CA MET A 245 -10.75 10.71 0.63
C MET A 245 -10.85 12.24 0.73
N GLY A 246 -11.90 12.86 0.16
CA GLY A 246 -12.02 14.32 0.06
C GLY A 246 -10.94 14.93 -0.85
N GLU A 247 -10.46 16.09 -0.51
CA GLU A 247 -9.48 16.86 -1.29
C GLU A 247 -8.03 16.43 -1.04
N ARG A 248 -7.77 15.12 -1.01
CA ARG A 248 -6.42 14.62 -0.71
C ARG A 248 -6.04 13.40 -1.53
N ARG A 249 -4.75 13.22 -1.68
CA ARG A 249 -4.12 12.00 -2.16
C ARG A 249 -3.19 11.46 -1.09
N ILE A 250 -3.26 10.17 -0.83
CA ILE A 250 -2.24 9.42 -0.08
C ILE A 250 -1.51 8.51 -1.06
N ASN A 251 -0.20 8.46 -0.93
CA ASN A 251 0.62 7.50 -1.65
C ASN A 251 1.45 6.72 -0.64
N LEU A 252 1.40 5.40 -0.74
CA LEU A 252 2.14 4.47 0.10
C LEU A 252 3.29 3.92 -0.73
N THR A 253 4.52 4.21 -0.34
CA THR A 253 5.71 3.73 -1.05
C THR A 253 6.45 2.73 -0.17
N LEU A 254 6.32 1.44 -0.52
CA LEU A 254 6.90 0.32 0.21
C LEU A 254 8.25 -0.05 -0.39
N ARG A 255 9.25 -0.24 0.48
CA ARG A 255 10.63 -0.52 0.11
C ARG A 255 11.27 -1.52 1.07
N LYS A 256 12.28 -2.24 0.60
CA LYS A 256 13.28 -2.91 1.42
C LYS A 256 14.42 -1.92 1.60
N ALA A 257 14.49 -1.27 2.76
CA ALA A 257 15.42 -0.19 3.02
C ALA A 257 16.69 -0.63 3.74
N GLY A 258 16.57 -1.63 4.59
CA GLY A 258 17.71 -2.29 5.25
C GLY A 258 18.32 -3.41 4.40
N ALA A 259 19.38 -4.00 4.93
CA ALA A 259 20.04 -5.16 4.33
C ALA A 259 19.17 -6.43 4.37
#